data_4cf1c72c812d29cd720cd5ff3376fa5d
#
_entry.id   4cf1c72c812d29cd720cd5ff3376fa5d
#
_cell.length_a   1.000
_cell.length_b   1.000
_cell.length_c   1.000
_cell.angle_alpha   90.00
_cell.angle_beta   90.00
_cell.angle_gamma   90.00
#
_symmetry.space_group_name_H-M   'P 1'
#
loop_
_entity.id
_entity.type
_entity.pdbx_description
1 polymer ?
#
loop_
_entity_poly.entity_id
_entity_poly.type
_entity_poly.pdbx_seq_one_letter_code
_entity_poly.pdbx_strand_id
1 'polypeptide(L)'
;MCRQQKDAEVRLLPQYRQKGFSAGSILQKKKFPKKTSFCQKRGKMNRNRNFKSSVFSLMMQDKVKALNVYNVLGNSHFDNPEDVEIITTDGGISLSVRNDASFIIGTDMNFYEHQSTYNPNMPMRSLIYCTDAIDRRIKEKNENLYGHKQIKIPTPRFVVFYNGREKRPAVERMYLSSAYMGEKKNPDLELACTVYNLNAPENKELLEKSEVLYGYTFFVNRVNANKENGMELEQAIDEAIDACTRENILKDFFGTYKNEVRRIMALDFTFERQIELTRMEYYQDGFAEGEAQGEARGKKDGQLRTLISLTVRKLRKGKSVVQIADELEEDTATIAPICKVAEEFAPEYDEEKVFRKLISEEV
;
A
#
# COMPACT_ATOMS: atom_id res chain seq x y z
N MET A 1 -4.77 -43.87 20.13
CA MET A 1 -5.78 -43.63 21.20
C MET A 1 -6.36 -42.24 20.97
N CYS A 2 -7.58 -42.23 20.50
CA CYS A 2 -8.42 -41.04 20.29
C CYS A 2 -8.92 -40.49 21.62
N ARG A 3 -8.93 -39.15 21.83
CA ARG A 3 -9.88 -38.47 22.72
C ARG A 3 -9.91 -36.95 22.48
N GLN A 4 -10.95 -36.54 21.76
CA GLN A 4 -11.98 -35.55 22.18
C GLN A 4 -11.55 -34.07 22.23
N GLN A 5 -11.90 -33.38 21.14
CA GLN A 5 -12.22 -31.94 21.13
C GLN A 5 -13.45 -31.71 22.00
N LYS A 6 -13.37 -30.77 22.93
CA LYS A 6 -14.52 -30.20 23.64
C LYS A 6 -14.85 -28.84 23.01
N ASP A 7 -16.11 -28.70 22.63
CA ASP A 7 -16.75 -27.49 22.16
C ASP A 7 -16.64 -26.35 23.18
N ALA A 8 -16.19 -25.17 22.74
CA ALA A 8 -16.22 -23.96 23.53
C ALA A 8 -17.53 -23.22 23.23
N GLU A 9 -18.49 -23.28 24.15
CA GLU A 9 -19.68 -22.44 24.17
C GLU A 9 -19.29 -20.97 24.39
N VAL A 10 -19.64 -20.11 23.44
CA VAL A 10 -19.55 -18.64 23.58
C VAL A 10 -20.71 -18.17 24.47
N ARG A 11 -20.43 -17.82 25.73
CA ARG A 11 -21.38 -17.16 26.62
C ARG A 11 -21.50 -15.68 26.27
N LEU A 12 -22.65 -15.28 25.74
CA LEU A 12 -23.02 -13.88 25.54
C LEU A 12 -23.37 -13.23 26.89
N LEU A 13 -22.92 -12.00 27.11
CA LEU A 13 -23.15 -11.20 28.30
C LEU A 13 -24.63 -10.81 28.45
N PRO A 14 -25.19 -10.63 29.69
CA PRO A 14 -26.60 -10.52 29.98
C PRO A 14 -27.36 -9.30 29.44
N GLN A 15 -26.70 -8.30 28.95
CA GLN A 15 -27.27 -7.02 28.54
C GLN A 15 -27.99 -6.99 27.18
N TYR A 16 -28.02 -8.12 26.46
CA TYR A 16 -28.71 -8.22 25.16
C TYR A 16 -30.05 -8.99 25.21
N ARG A 17 -30.63 -9.22 26.39
CA ARG A 17 -31.86 -10.05 26.58
C ARG A 17 -33.17 -9.29 26.49
N GLN A 18 -33.21 -8.01 26.11
CA GLN A 18 -34.44 -7.21 26.08
C GLN A 18 -34.74 -6.55 24.73
N LYS A 19 -34.63 -7.22 23.62
CA LYS A 19 -35.40 -6.87 22.40
C LYS A 19 -35.54 -8.17 21.61
N GLY A 20 -36.78 -8.65 21.54
CA GLY A 20 -37.16 -9.92 20.91
C GLY A 20 -36.88 -9.94 19.41
N PHE A 21 -35.65 -10.30 19.04
CA PHE A 21 -35.29 -10.67 17.68
C PHE A 21 -35.18 -12.20 17.64
N SER A 22 -36.11 -12.80 16.92
CA SER A 22 -36.07 -14.23 16.59
C SER A 22 -34.84 -14.52 15.70
N ALA A 23 -34.05 -15.51 16.10
CA ALA A 23 -32.82 -15.92 15.40
C ALA A 23 -33.03 -16.55 14.00
N GLY A 24 -34.24 -16.39 13.41
CA GLY A 24 -34.63 -17.03 12.15
C GLY A 24 -34.47 -16.19 10.87
N SER A 25 -34.20 -14.88 10.95
CA SER A 25 -34.34 -13.98 9.78
C SER A 25 -33.04 -13.37 9.24
N ILE A 26 -31.87 -13.76 9.70
CA ILE A 26 -30.57 -13.19 9.24
C ILE A 26 -29.74 -14.16 8.36
N LEU A 27 -30.29 -15.27 7.94
CA LEU A 27 -29.64 -16.18 7.00
C LEU A 27 -30.33 -16.20 5.63
N GLN A 28 -30.66 -15.05 5.08
CA GLN A 28 -30.84 -14.99 3.62
C GLN A 28 -29.47 -14.96 2.97
N LYS A 29 -29.11 -16.10 2.40
CA LYS A 29 -27.91 -16.41 1.61
C LYS A 29 -27.73 -15.36 0.51
N LYS A 30 -26.88 -14.34 0.70
CA LYS A 30 -26.23 -13.71 -0.44
C LYS A 30 -25.39 -14.78 -1.12
N LYS A 31 -25.86 -15.28 -2.26
CA LYS A 31 -25.04 -16.11 -3.16
C LYS A 31 -23.91 -15.21 -3.66
N PHE A 32 -22.73 -15.32 -3.04
CA PHE A 32 -21.51 -14.86 -3.67
C PHE A 32 -21.36 -15.64 -4.99
N PRO A 33 -21.00 -14.99 -6.10
CA PRO A 33 -20.69 -15.72 -7.32
C PRO A 33 -19.58 -16.72 -7.00
N LYS A 34 -19.75 -17.96 -7.44
CA LYS A 34 -18.77 -19.03 -7.27
C LYS A 34 -17.44 -18.49 -7.77
N LYS A 35 -16.43 -18.42 -6.90
CA LYS A 35 -15.05 -18.19 -7.27
C LYS A 35 -14.71 -19.12 -8.41
N THR A 36 -14.62 -18.58 -9.62
CA THR A 36 -14.03 -19.27 -10.74
C THR A 36 -12.66 -19.77 -10.32
N SER A 37 -12.36 -20.99 -10.68
CA SER A 37 -11.19 -21.78 -10.32
C SER A 37 -9.85 -21.19 -10.81
N PHE A 38 -9.50 -20.00 -10.33
CA PHE A 38 -8.22 -19.33 -10.63
C PHE A 38 -7.10 -19.71 -9.63
N CYS A 39 -7.35 -20.72 -8.79
CA CYS A 39 -6.42 -21.11 -7.73
C CYS A 39 -5.66 -22.41 -8.01
N GLN A 40 -5.44 -22.80 -9.28
CA GLN A 40 -4.70 -24.03 -9.60
C GLN A 40 -3.61 -23.89 -10.68
N LYS A 41 -2.98 -22.70 -10.78
CA LYS A 41 -1.64 -22.62 -11.39
C LYS A 41 -0.68 -21.86 -10.47
N ARG A 42 -0.62 -22.27 -9.20
CA ARG A 42 0.60 -22.04 -8.41
C ARG A 42 1.63 -23.05 -8.94
N GLY A 43 2.31 -22.70 -10.02
CA GLY A 43 3.60 -23.27 -10.33
C GLY A 43 4.42 -23.25 -9.05
N LYS A 44 5.10 -24.36 -8.74
CA LYS A 44 6.09 -24.46 -7.66
C LYS A 44 7.09 -23.33 -7.83
N MET A 45 6.80 -22.16 -7.28
CA MET A 45 7.74 -21.08 -7.16
C MET A 45 8.74 -21.54 -6.10
N ASN A 46 9.90 -21.95 -6.59
CA ASN A 46 11.04 -22.47 -5.83
C ASN A 46 11.28 -21.56 -4.62
N ARG A 47 11.18 -22.12 -3.40
CA ARG A 47 11.34 -21.42 -2.13
C ARG A 47 12.78 -20.99 -1.79
N ASN A 48 13.65 -20.86 -2.79
CA ASN A 48 14.92 -20.13 -2.66
C ASN A 48 14.68 -18.66 -3.00
N ARG A 49 13.86 -17.99 -2.17
CA ARG A 49 13.86 -16.53 -2.07
C ARG A 49 15.10 -16.13 -1.29
N ASN A 50 16.26 -16.32 -1.90
CA ASN A 50 17.45 -15.63 -1.48
C ASN A 50 17.18 -14.14 -1.66
N PHE A 51 17.21 -13.47 -0.55
CA PHE A 51 16.92 -12.12 -0.19
C PHE A 51 17.49 -11.10 -1.16
N LYS A 52 16.65 -10.22 -1.67
CA LYS A 52 17.04 -9.00 -2.37
C LYS A 52 17.57 -8.01 -1.34
N SER A 53 18.88 -7.99 -1.17
CA SER A 53 19.58 -6.89 -0.56
C SER A 53 19.69 -5.79 -1.60
N SER A 54 19.15 -4.62 -1.37
CA SER A 54 19.37 -3.47 -2.25
C SER A 54 20.84 -3.03 -2.20
N VAL A 55 21.32 -2.33 -3.21
CA VAL A 55 22.67 -1.73 -3.16
C VAL A 55 22.82 -0.81 -1.97
N PHE A 56 21.74 -0.09 -1.62
CA PHE A 56 21.69 0.74 -0.42
C PHE A 56 21.87 -0.09 0.85
N SER A 57 21.15 -1.21 0.99
CA SER A 57 21.30 -2.13 2.11
C SER A 57 22.71 -2.67 2.23
N LEU A 58 23.36 -3.05 1.10
CA LEU A 58 24.72 -3.52 1.08
C LEU A 58 25.70 -2.43 1.57
N MET A 59 25.49 -1.19 1.17
CA MET A 59 26.31 -0.06 1.65
C MET A 59 26.14 0.19 3.15
N MET A 60 24.93 0.08 3.66
CA MET A 60 24.61 0.35 5.07
C MET A 60 25.03 -0.77 6.03
N GLN A 61 25.50 -1.92 5.53
CA GLN A 61 26.17 -2.93 6.35
C GLN A 61 27.57 -2.52 6.79
N ASP A 62 28.16 -1.55 6.12
CA ASP A 62 29.43 -0.95 6.49
C ASP A 62 29.19 0.13 7.57
N LYS A 63 29.76 -0.08 8.77
CA LYS A 63 29.60 0.81 9.92
C LYS A 63 30.07 2.24 9.64
N VAL A 64 31.14 2.40 8.85
CA VAL A 64 31.66 3.73 8.46
C VAL A 64 30.64 4.48 7.61
N LYS A 65 30.01 3.79 6.67
CA LYS A 65 28.99 4.38 5.81
C LYS A 65 27.70 4.68 6.55
N ALA A 66 27.25 3.77 7.43
CA ALA A 66 26.09 4.01 8.28
C ALA A 66 26.32 5.22 9.19
N LEU A 67 27.52 5.35 9.75
CA LEU A 67 27.93 6.47 10.61
C LEU A 67 27.94 7.81 9.83
N ASN A 68 28.47 7.81 8.60
CA ASN A 68 28.46 8.98 7.74
C ASN A 68 27.05 9.52 7.52
N VAL A 69 26.12 8.65 7.12
CA VAL A 69 24.72 9.04 6.88
C VAL A 69 24.04 9.51 8.16
N TYR A 70 24.24 8.82 9.29
CA TYR A 70 23.69 9.20 10.57
C TYR A 70 24.14 10.59 11.02
N ASN A 71 25.47 10.87 10.95
CA ASN A 71 26.03 12.15 11.33
C ASN A 71 25.47 13.31 10.50
N VAL A 72 25.33 13.11 9.18
CA VAL A 72 24.82 14.14 8.29
C VAL A 72 23.33 14.45 8.56
N LEU A 73 22.51 13.42 8.79
CA LEU A 73 21.08 13.60 9.08
C LEU A 73 20.82 14.24 10.44
N GLY A 74 21.59 13.83 11.45
CA GLY A 74 21.43 14.29 12.83
C GLY A 74 22.24 15.54 13.17
N ASN A 75 23.06 16.05 12.24
CA ASN A 75 24.10 17.05 12.50
C ASN A 75 24.94 16.67 13.75
N SER A 76 25.30 15.40 13.83
CA SER A 76 26.07 14.79 14.93
C SER A 76 27.50 14.51 14.50
N HIS A 77 28.40 14.19 15.46
CA HIS A 77 29.83 14.04 15.24
C HIS A 77 30.37 12.83 15.96
N PHE A 78 29.80 11.65 15.65
CA PHE A 78 30.37 10.38 16.10
C PHE A 78 31.53 10.01 15.17
N ASP A 79 32.66 9.64 15.71
CA ASP A 79 33.92 9.38 14.94
C ASP A 79 34.31 7.92 14.97
N ASN A 80 33.80 7.12 15.93
CA ASN A 80 34.15 5.75 16.07
C ASN A 80 33.10 4.83 15.41
N PRO A 81 33.41 4.16 14.27
CA PRO A 81 32.47 3.24 13.64
C PRO A 81 32.04 2.06 14.52
N GLU A 82 32.83 1.71 15.56
CA GLU A 82 32.48 0.62 16.46
C GLU A 82 31.29 0.99 17.39
N ASP A 83 30.93 2.27 17.49
CA ASP A 83 29.72 2.70 18.20
C ASP A 83 28.43 2.32 17.43
N VAL A 84 28.55 1.91 16.16
CA VAL A 84 27.44 1.44 15.34
C VAL A 84 27.20 -0.05 15.56
N GLU A 85 26.07 -0.38 16.14
CA GLU A 85 25.56 -1.76 16.28
C GLU A 85 24.58 -2.05 15.13
N ILE A 86 24.99 -2.82 14.11
CA ILE A 86 24.11 -3.24 13.03
C ILE A 86 23.11 -4.27 13.56
N ILE A 87 21.82 -4.00 13.40
CA ILE A 87 20.72 -4.86 13.84
C ILE A 87 19.84 -5.33 12.68
N THR A 88 20.21 -5.02 11.43
CA THR A 88 19.54 -5.54 10.24
C THR A 88 19.73 -7.05 10.19
N THR A 89 18.64 -7.79 10.14
CA THR A 89 18.67 -9.25 10.14
C THR A 89 17.92 -9.87 8.98
N ASP A 90 18.35 -11.07 8.61
CA ASP A 90 17.78 -11.85 7.53
C ASP A 90 16.50 -12.64 7.87
N GLY A 91 15.94 -12.49 9.07
CA GLY A 91 14.78 -13.26 9.53
C GLY A 91 13.97 -12.57 10.60
N GLY A 92 12.92 -11.88 10.25
CA GLY A 92 11.92 -11.34 11.17
C GLY A 92 10.66 -12.20 11.26
N ILE A 93 9.74 -11.85 12.16
CA ILE A 93 8.42 -12.50 12.35
C ILE A 93 7.61 -12.47 11.04
N SER A 94 7.80 -11.46 10.21
CA SER A 94 7.18 -11.33 8.89
C SER A 94 8.16 -11.69 7.79
N LEU A 95 7.98 -12.83 7.15
CA LEU A 95 8.78 -13.31 6.01
C LEU A 95 8.66 -12.41 4.75
N SER A 96 7.79 -11.41 4.78
CA SER A 96 7.45 -10.59 3.62
C SER A 96 7.84 -9.11 3.73
N VAL A 97 8.18 -8.64 4.95
CA VAL A 97 8.44 -7.21 5.20
C VAL A 97 9.80 -7.07 5.88
N ARG A 98 10.77 -6.46 5.19
CA ARG A 98 12.14 -6.27 5.69
C ARG A 98 12.56 -4.83 5.47
N ASN A 99 13.42 -4.33 6.36
CA ASN A 99 14.04 -3.03 6.28
C ASN A 99 15.39 -3.12 5.57
N ASP A 100 15.75 -2.09 4.80
CA ASP A 100 17.03 -2.06 4.09
C ASP A 100 18.22 -1.92 5.04
N ALA A 101 18.10 -1.10 6.08
CA ALA A 101 19.15 -0.90 7.07
C ALA A 101 18.59 -0.56 8.45
N SER A 102 19.05 -1.29 9.47
CA SER A 102 18.73 -1.00 10.86
C SER A 102 20.00 -1.05 11.71
N PHE A 103 20.21 -0.02 12.53
CA PHE A 103 21.36 0.05 13.40
C PHE A 103 21.09 0.91 14.63
N ILE A 104 21.84 0.68 15.70
CA ILE A 104 21.81 1.50 16.92
C ILE A 104 23.10 2.28 16.99
N ILE A 105 22.98 3.55 17.37
CA ILE A 105 24.11 4.40 17.73
C ILE A 105 23.70 5.28 18.91
N GLY A 106 24.49 5.28 19.97
CA GLY A 106 24.15 5.96 21.21
C GLY A 106 22.82 5.50 21.77
N THR A 107 21.84 6.39 21.82
CA THR A 107 20.48 6.13 22.30
C THR A 107 19.45 6.04 21.18
N ASP A 108 19.86 6.10 19.91
CA ASP A 108 18.97 6.05 18.76
C ASP A 108 19.00 4.68 18.07
N MET A 109 17.82 4.16 17.75
CA MET A 109 17.59 2.95 16.95
C MET A 109 17.08 3.41 15.57
N ASN A 110 17.93 3.32 14.56
CA ASN A 110 17.67 3.88 13.24
C ASN A 110 17.16 2.82 12.29
N PHE A 111 16.09 3.16 11.53
CA PHE A 111 15.51 2.37 10.47
C PHE A 111 15.56 3.21 9.19
N TYR A 112 16.47 2.85 8.29
CA TYR A 112 16.65 3.52 7.01
C TYR A 112 16.13 2.62 5.90
N GLU A 113 15.35 3.19 5.01
CA GLU A 113 14.74 2.50 3.88
C GLU A 113 14.98 3.30 2.61
N HIS A 114 15.25 2.63 1.51
CA HIS A 114 15.36 3.24 0.20
C HIS A 114 14.14 2.90 -0.66
N GLN A 115 13.67 3.88 -1.45
CA GLN A 115 12.54 3.70 -2.34
C GLN A 115 12.76 4.36 -3.70
N SER A 116 12.67 3.58 -4.78
CA SER A 116 12.55 4.07 -6.16
C SER A 116 11.09 4.39 -6.55
N THR A 117 10.12 3.80 -5.85
CA THR A 117 8.69 4.03 -6.03
C THR A 117 8.08 4.45 -4.70
N TYR A 118 7.31 5.55 -4.71
CA TYR A 118 6.64 6.04 -3.50
C TYR A 118 5.66 5.01 -2.93
N ASN A 119 5.78 4.75 -1.63
CA ASN A 119 4.89 3.83 -0.92
C ASN A 119 4.23 4.52 0.27
N PRO A 120 2.91 4.79 0.23
CA PRO A 120 2.20 5.47 1.32
C PRO A 120 2.13 4.66 2.62
N ASN A 121 2.43 3.35 2.57
CA ASN A 121 2.37 2.46 3.73
C ASN A 121 3.69 2.38 4.52
N MET A 122 4.64 3.30 4.29
CA MET A 122 5.91 3.30 5.01
C MET A 122 5.78 3.39 6.53
N PRO A 123 4.89 4.22 7.11
CA PRO A 123 4.70 4.22 8.55
C PRO A 123 4.25 2.86 9.10
N MET A 124 3.37 2.15 8.40
CA MET A 124 2.92 0.80 8.79
C MET A 124 4.06 -0.22 8.71
N ARG A 125 4.87 -0.18 7.65
CA ARG A 125 6.05 -1.03 7.49
C ARG A 125 7.07 -0.75 8.60
N SER A 126 7.33 0.51 8.88
CA SER A 126 8.26 0.95 9.93
C SER A 126 7.84 0.50 11.32
N LEU A 127 6.52 0.49 11.61
CA LEU A 127 5.99 -0.06 12.85
C LEU A 127 6.33 -1.55 12.99
N ILE A 128 6.14 -2.33 11.93
CA ILE A 128 6.46 -3.77 11.91
C ILE A 128 7.96 -3.99 12.13
N TYR A 129 8.84 -3.25 11.47
CA TYR A 129 10.28 -3.34 11.65
C TYR A 129 10.71 -3.03 13.08
N CYS A 130 10.17 -1.94 13.63
CA CYS A 130 10.49 -1.49 14.98
C CYS A 130 10.06 -2.51 16.03
N THR A 131 8.86 -3.04 15.91
CA THR A 131 8.31 -4.05 16.84
C THR A 131 9.17 -5.32 16.83
N ASP A 132 9.57 -5.78 15.65
CA ASP A 132 10.43 -6.96 15.50
C ASP A 132 11.83 -6.73 16.10
N ALA A 133 12.42 -5.56 15.85
CA ALA A 133 13.74 -5.23 16.41
C ALA A 133 13.71 -5.10 17.94
N ILE A 134 12.65 -4.52 18.51
CA ILE A 134 12.48 -4.41 19.96
C ILE A 134 12.27 -5.80 20.58
N ASP A 135 11.42 -6.66 20.01
CA ASP A 135 11.17 -8.02 20.51
C ASP A 135 12.45 -8.84 20.53
N ARG A 136 13.24 -8.79 19.46
CA ARG A 136 14.54 -9.47 19.41
C ARG A 136 15.50 -8.96 20.49
N ARG A 137 15.62 -7.63 20.62
CA ARG A 137 16.51 -7.03 21.61
C ARG A 137 16.15 -7.42 23.05
N ILE A 138 14.85 -7.47 23.37
CA ILE A 138 14.35 -7.93 24.68
C ILE A 138 14.78 -9.38 24.93
N LYS A 139 14.63 -10.25 23.92
CA LYS A 139 15.02 -11.67 24.01
C LYS A 139 16.54 -11.86 24.15
N GLU A 140 17.33 -11.16 23.34
CA GLU A 140 18.80 -11.22 23.37
C GLU A 140 19.36 -10.73 24.69
N LYS A 141 18.75 -9.70 25.28
CA LYS A 141 19.14 -9.19 26.61
C LYS A 141 18.53 -9.95 27.79
N ASN A 142 17.70 -10.96 27.49
CA ASN A 142 16.96 -11.73 28.50
C ASN A 142 16.17 -10.83 29.47
N GLU A 143 15.55 -9.78 28.91
CA GLU A 143 14.73 -8.82 29.68
C GLU A 143 13.35 -9.41 29.95
N ASN A 144 12.77 -9.09 31.12
CA ASN A 144 11.46 -9.61 31.53
C ASN A 144 10.37 -8.53 31.44
N LEU A 145 9.52 -8.64 30.42
CA LEU A 145 8.39 -7.71 30.21
C LEU A 145 7.35 -7.70 31.34
N TYR A 146 7.29 -8.80 32.13
CA TYR A 146 6.34 -8.95 33.24
C TYR A 146 6.96 -8.57 34.58
N GLY A 147 8.23 -8.10 34.57
CA GLY A 147 8.92 -7.65 35.75
C GLY A 147 8.47 -6.28 36.23
N HIS A 148 8.88 -5.93 37.46
CA HIS A 148 8.54 -4.62 38.03
C HIS A 148 9.44 -3.47 37.53
N LYS A 149 10.54 -3.77 36.84
CA LYS A 149 11.47 -2.79 36.31
C LYS A 149 11.10 -2.42 34.88
N GLN A 150 11.00 -1.12 34.62
CA GLN A 150 10.79 -0.63 33.28
C GLN A 150 12.02 -0.91 32.38
N ILE A 151 11.81 -1.63 31.27
CA ILE A 151 12.80 -1.88 30.24
C ILE A 151 13.06 -0.57 29.48
N LYS A 152 14.32 -0.25 29.24
CA LYS A 152 14.75 0.89 28.43
C LYS A 152 15.16 0.43 27.04
N ILE A 153 14.57 1.05 26.03
CA ILE A 153 14.89 0.79 24.62
C ILE A 153 15.47 2.06 23.99
N PRO A 154 16.34 1.94 22.97
CA PRO A 154 16.76 3.10 22.19
C PRO A 154 15.60 3.76 21.49
N THR A 155 15.69 5.08 21.24
CA THR A 155 14.66 5.87 20.59
C THR A 155 14.56 5.51 19.09
N PRO A 156 13.41 5.01 18.59
CA PRO A 156 13.26 4.68 17.17
C PRO A 156 13.28 5.93 16.28
N ARG A 157 14.01 5.84 15.17
CA ARG A 157 14.11 6.88 14.12
C ARG A 157 13.83 6.24 12.77
N PHE A 158 12.92 6.80 11.98
CA PHE A 158 12.50 6.27 10.69
C PHE A 158 12.79 7.27 9.58
N VAL A 159 13.65 6.85 8.65
CA VAL A 159 14.07 7.66 7.51
C VAL A 159 13.87 6.87 6.22
N VAL A 160 13.29 7.52 5.24
CA VAL A 160 13.11 6.99 3.88
C VAL A 160 13.89 7.85 2.90
N PHE A 161 14.76 7.25 2.13
CA PHE A 161 15.45 7.89 1.03
C PHE A 161 14.71 7.57 -0.27
N TYR A 162 14.09 8.57 -0.86
CA TYR A 162 13.38 8.44 -2.12
C TYR A 162 14.22 8.97 -3.27
N ASN A 163 14.42 8.18 -4.31
CA ASN A 163 15.09 8.57 -5.55
C ASN A 163 14.30 8.22 -6.81
N GLY A 164 12.98 8.10 -6.68
CA GLY A 164 12.10 7.79 -7.80
C GLY A 164 11.90 8.96 -8.77
N ARG A 165 11.12 8.70 -9.82
CA ARG A 165 10.86 9.66 -10.90
C ARG A 165 9.69 10.61 -10.62
N GLU A 166 8.79 10.24 -9.70
CA GLU A 166 7.65 11.09 -9.36
C GLU A 166 8.14 12.37 -8.68
N LYS A 167 7.59 13.51 -9.10
CA LYS A 167 7.91 14.80 -8.46
C LYS A 167 7.36 14.82 -7.04
N ARG A 168 8.24 14.87 -6.06
CA ARG A 168 7.90 14.88 -4.64
C ARG A 168 8.60 16.05 -3.93
N PRO A 169 8.08 16.52 -2.79
CA PRO A 169 8.77 17.51 -1.96
C PRO A 169 10.18 17.05 -1.60
N ALA A 170 11.08 18.00 -1.34
CA ALA A 170 12.45 17.69 -0.92
C ALA A 170 12.46 16.90 0.40
N VAL A 171 11.65 17.33 1.36
CA VAL A 171 11.43 16.65 2.64
C VAL A 171 9.94 16.54 2.90
N GLU A 172 9.49 15.35 3.28
CA GLU A 172 8.09 15.06 3.62
C GLU A 172 8.03 14.25 4.92
N ARG A 173 6.99 14.43 5.72
CA ARG A 173 6.69 13.56 6.86
C ARG A 173 5.44 12.75 6.60
N MET A 174 5.57 11.45 6.75
CA MET A 174 4.46 10.49 6.64
C MET A 174 4.07 10.03 8.04
N TYR A 175 2.78 9.99 8.32
CA TYR A 175 2.24 9.65 9.64
C TYR A 175 1.42 8.36 9.57
N LEU A 176 1.54 7.50 10.60
CA LEU A 176 0.77 6.27 10.74
C LEU A 176 -0.73 6.56 10.84
N SER A 177 -1.09 7.67 11.50
CA SER A 177 -2.49 8.10 11.63
C SER A 177 -3.20 8.35 10.31
N SER A 178 -2.45 8.61 9.22
CA SER A 178 -3.02 8.71 7.87
C SER A 178 -3.65 7.41 7.36
N ALA A 179 -3.30 6.27 7.96
CA ALA A 179 -3.85 4.95 7.62
C ALA A 179 -5.04 4.56 8.50
N TYR A 180 -5.44 5.36 9.50
CA TYR A 180 -6.53 5.03 10.41
C TYR A 180 -7.89 5.29 9.77
N MET A 181 -8.83 4.39 10.00
CA MET A 181 -10.20 4.55 9.53
C MET A 181 -10.91 5.67 10.28
N GLY A 182 -11.52 6.59 9.53
CA GLY A 182 -12.26 7.73 10.05
C GLY A 182 -11.37 8.86 10.60
N GLU A 183 -11.99 9.97 10.96
CA GLU A 183 -11.30 11.11 11.56
C GLU A 183 -10.91 10.81 13.01
N LYS A 184 -9.63 10.61 13.25
CA LYS A 184 -9.06 10.40 14.58
C LYS A 184 -8.29 11.62 15.03
N LYS A 185 -8.72 12.23 16.12
CA LYS A 185 -7.96 13.25 16.83
C LYS A 185 -7.15 12.58 17.93
N ASN A 186 -5.83 12.82 17.96
CA ASN A 186 -4.91 12.32 18.99
C ASN A 186 -4.99 10.78 19.19
N PRO A 187 -4.54 9.98 18.23
CA PRO A 187 -4.49 8.53 18.39
C PRO A 187 -3.47 8.16 19.49
N ASP A 188 -3.74 7.10 20.24
CA ASP A 188 -2.81 6.58 21.28
C ASP A 188 -1.51 6.02 20.69
N LEU A 189 -1.50 5.68 19.41
CA LEU A 189 -0.32 5.25 18.67
C LEU A 189 -0.09 6.16 17.48
N GLU A 190 1.04 6.84 17.46
CA GLU A 190 1.52 7.61 16.31
C GLU A 190 2.97 7.24 15.99
N LEU A 191 3.29 7.15 14.71
CA LEU A 191 4.63 6.97 14.19
C LEU A 191 4.81 7.87 12.97
N ALA A 192 5.94 8.56 12.89
CA ALA A 192 6.27 9.40 11.76
C ALA A 192 7.55 8.94 11.07
N CYS A 193 7.52 8.83 9.74
CA CYS A 193 8.70 8.63 8.89
C CYS A 193 9.08 9.97 8.23
N THR A 194 10.37 10.30 8.20
CA THR A 194 10.88 11.42 7.42
C THR A 194 11.37 10.90 6.08
N VAL A 195 10.84 11.44 4.99
CA VAL A 195 11.22 11.09 3.62
C VAL A 195 12.10 12.19 3.05
N TYR A 196 13.29 11.84 2.60
CA TYR A 196 14.20 12.73 1.88
C TYR A 196 14.21 12.35 0.39
N ASN A 197 13.78 13.27 -0.47
CA ASN A 197 13.88 13.10 -1.92
C ASN A 197 15.29 13.45 -2.38
N LEU A 198 16.09 12.42 -2.67
CA LEU A 198 17.50 12.59 -3.06
C LEU A 198 17.66 13.27 -4.44
N ASN A 199 16.61 13.31 -5.27
CA ASN A 199 16.61 13.99 -6.56
C ASN A 199 16.16 15.46 -6.48
N ALA A 200 15.69 15.92 -5.30
CA ALA A 200 15.25 17.28 -5.15
C ALA A 200 16.47 18.25 -5.06
N PRO A 201 16.46 19.37 -5.82
CA PRO A 201 17.56 20.34 -5.79
C PRO A 201 17.84 20.91 -4.41
N GLU A 202 16.80 21.04 -3.58
CA GLU A 202 16.88 21.56 -2.22
C GLU A 202 17.69 20.64 -1.28
N ASN A 203 17.82 19.35 -1.61
CA ASN A 203 18.63 18.41 -0.85
C ASN A 203 20.09 18.30 -1.34
N LYS A 204 20.53 19.20 -2.23
CA LYS A 204 21.89 19.22 -2.72
C LYS A 204 22.93 19.32 -1.60
N GLU A 205 22.69 20.19 -0.61
CA GLU A 205 23.57 20.34 0.56
C GLU A 205 23.67 19.05 1.39
N LEU A 206 22.55 18.30 1.54
CA LEU A 206 22.53 17.00 2.21
C LEU A 206 23.44 16.00 1.48
N LEU A 207 23.35 15.96 0.16
CA LEU A 207 24.20 15.08 -0.68
C LEU A 207 25.66 15.50 -0.60
N GLU A 208 25.98 16.78 -0.67
CA GLU A 208 27.37 17.28 -0.60
C GLU A 208 28.04 16.96 0.75
N LYS A 209 27.27 16.87 1.84
CA LYS A 209 27.76 16.49 3.18
C LYS A 209 27.94 14.98 3.36
N SER A 210 27.22 14.15 2.59
CA SER A 210 27.30 12.71 2.69
C SER A 210 27.81 12.08 1.40
N GLU A 211 29.09 11.67 1.40
CA GLU A 211 29.68 10.95 0.28
C GLU A 211 28.92 9.67 -0.07
N VAL A 212 28.29 9.06 0.93
CA VAL A 212 27.50 7.83 0.76
C VAL A 212 26.21 8.10 0.02
N LEU A 213 25.42 9.10 0.47
CA LEU A 213 24.18 9.47 -0.22
C LEU A 213 24.44 10.06 -1.60
N TYR A 214 25.46 10.89 -1.73
CA TYR A 214 25.89 11.43 -3.01
C TYR A 214 26.27 10.31 -3.98
N GLY A 215 27.17 9.43 -3.57
CA GLY A 215 27.67 8.36 -4.43
C GLY A 215 26.58 7.36 -4.82
N TYR A 216 25.69 7.01 -3.89
CA TYR A 216 24.53 6.19 -4.18
C TYR A 216 23.61 6.84 -5.21
N THR A 217 23.28 8.13 -5.00
CA THR A 217 22.38 8.88 -5.91
C THR A 217 23.02 9.03 -7.29
N PHE A 218 24.30 9.37 -7.35
CA PHE A 218 25.06 9.46 -8.59
C PHE A 218 25.03 8.15 -9.38
N PHE A 219 25.35 7.03 -8.73
CA PHE A 219 25.34 5.71 -9.33
C PHE A 219 23.95 5.34 -9.91
N VAL A 220 22.90 5.44 -9.10
CA VAL A 220 21.53 5.07 -9.54
C VAL A 220 21.05 5.97 -10.67
N ASN A 221 21.27 7.28 -10.58
CA ASN A 221 20.89 8.21 -11.63
C ASN A 221 21.67 7.94 -12.94
N ARG A 222 22.94 7.56 -12.84
CA ARG A 222 23.74 7.19 -14.01
C ARG A 222 23.22 5.93 -14.69
N VAL A 223 22.88 4.88 -13.93
CA VAL A 223 22.26 3.67 -14.47
C VAL A 223 20.93 4.02 -15.18
N ASN A 224 20.08 4.81 -14.54
CA ASN A 224 18.81 5.23 -15.13
C ASN A 224 18.99 6.02 -16.43
N ALA A 225 19.91 6.99 -16.47
CA ALA A 225 20.19 7.79 -17.65
C ALA A 225 20.73 6.92 -18.81
N ASN A 226 21.62 5.98 -18.51
CA ASN A 226 22.15 5.05 -19.50
C ASN A 226 21.03 4.16 -20.09
N LYS A 227 20.10 3.69 -19.25
CA LYS A 227 18.91 2.93 -19.67
C LYS A 227 17.98 3.77 -20.56
N GLU A 228 17.76 5.02 -20.24
CA GLU A 228 16.93 5.95 -21.02
C GLU A 228 17.56 6.23 -22.40
N ASN A 229 18.88 6.21 -22.48
CA ASN A 229 19.62 6.32 -23.73
C ASN A 229 19.69 5.01 -24.53
N GLY A 230 18.93 3.97 -24.12
CA GLY A 230 18.81 2.71 -24.85
C GLY A 230 19.91 1.69 -24.58
N MET A 231 20.76 1.91 -23.56
CA MET A 231 21.80 0.95 -23.19
C MET A 231 21.16 -0.29 -22.51
N GLU A 232 21.69 -1.47 -22.81
CA GLU A 232 21.30 -2.69 -22.11
C GLU A 232 21.63 -2.60 -20.62
N LEU A 233 20.81 -3.25 -19.76
CA LEU A 233 20.90 -3.09 -18.32
C LEU A 233 22.28 -3.41 -17.75
N GLU A 234 22.89 -4.53 -18.15
CA GLU A 234 24.22 -4.93 -17.67
C GLU A 234 25.28 -3.91 -18.05
N GLN A 235 25.25 -3.42 -19.31
CA GLN A 235 26.14 -2.38 -19.77
C GLN A 235 25.93 -1.04 -19.07
N ALA A 236 24.65 -0.68 -18.79
CA ALA A 236 24.30 0.53 -18.08
C ALA A 236 24.86 0.53 -16.64
N ILE A 237 24.80 -0.62 -15.96
CA ILE A 237 25.36 -0.81 -14.61
C ILE A 237 26.90 -0.72 -14.66
N ASP A 238 27.54 -1.40 -15.62
CA ASP A 238 28.99 -1.40 -15.75
C ASP A 238 29.53 -0.02 -16.00
N GLU A 239 28.91 0.72 -16.92
CA GLU A 239 29.31 2.09 -17.21
C GLU A 239 29.17 3.00 -16.00
N ALA A 240 28.05 2.83 -15.23
CA ALA A 240 27.86 3.61 -14.02
C ALA A 240 28.91 3.30 -12.93
N ILE A 241 29.29 2.03 -12.74
CA ILE A 241 30.38 1.63 -11.84
C ILE A 241 31.70 2.22 -12.29
N ASP A 242 32.00 2.14 -13.59
CA ASP A 242 33.23 2.67 -14.17
C ASP A 242 33.27 4.21 -14.07
N ALA A 243 32.13 4.90 -14.22
CA ALA A 243 32.03 6.34 -13.99
C ALA A 243 32.32 6.69 -12.51
N CYS A 244 31.69 5.98 -11.56
CA CYS A 244 32.00 6.15 -10.14
C CYS A 244 33.49 5.98 -9.85
N THR A 245 34.13 4.97 -10.47
CA THR A 245 35.55 4.70 -10.28
C THR A 245 36.42 5.81 -10.86
N ARG A 246 36.08 6.32 -12.04
CA ARG A 246 36.82 7.43 -12.71
C ARG A 246 36.74 8.72 -11.91
N GLU A 247 35.56 9.00 -11.32
CA GLU A 247 35.32 10.21 -10.54
C GLU A 247 35.68 10.06 -9.07
N ASN A 248 36.29 8.92 -8.69
CA ASN A 248 36.65 8.58 -7.30
C ASN A 248 35.47 8.59 -6.30
N ILE A 249 34.25 8.29 -6.80
CA ILE A 249 33.02 8.23 -6.02
C ILE A 249 32.84 6.82 -5.51
N LEU A 250 32.87 6.60 -4.19
CA LEU A 250 32.74 5.29 -3.53
C LEU A 250 33.60 4.19 -4.22
N LYS A 251 34.76 4.54 -4.68
CA LYS A 251 35.66 3.70 -5.49
C LYS A 251 35.95 2.35 -4.83
N ASP A 252 36.27 2.36 -3.55
CA ASP A 252 36.62 1.14 -2.83
C ASP A 252 35.41 0.21 -2.68
N PHE A 253 34.22 0.79 -2.47
CA PHE A 253 32.97 0.02 -2.42
C PHE A 253 32.69 -0.66 -3.76
N PHE A 254 32.67 0.08 -4.85
CA PHE A 254 32.41 -0.48 -6.18
C PHE A 254 33.53 -1.42 -6.65
N GLY A 255 34.77 -1.17 -6.26
CA GLY A 255 35.89 -2.08 -6.52
C GLY A 255 35.74 -3.43 -5.84
N THR A 256 35.26 -3.42 -4.58
CA THR A 256 35.07 -4.62 -3.77
C THR A 256 33.78 -5.38 -4.17
N TYR A 257 32.69 -4.68 -4.38
CA TYR A 257 31.35 -5.28 -4.52
C TYR A 257 30.79 -5.23 -5.95
N LYS A 258 31.63 -5.00 -6.98
CA LYS A 258 31.18 -4.86 -8.39
C LYS A 258 30.20 -5.96 -8.84
N ASN A 259 30.55 -7.22 -8.62
CA ASN A 259 29.74 -8.36 -9.04
C ASN A 259 28.42 -8.47 -8.25
N GLU A 260 28.46 -8.11 -6.97
CA GLU A 260 27.28 -8.15 -6.11
C GLU A 260 26.30 -7.02 -6.44
N VAL A 261 26.82 -5.82 -6.71
CA VAL A 261 26.04 -4.68 -7.21
C VAL A 261 25.37 -5.01 -8.53
N ARG A 262 26.09 -5.61 -9.50
CA ARG A 262 25.48 -6.09 -10.76
C ARG A 262 24.31 -7.03 -10.51
N ARG A 263 24.51 -8.04 -9.69
CA ARG A 263 23.48 -9.03 -9.37
C ARG A 263 22.26 -8.40 -8.71
N ILE A 264 22.46 -7.54 -7.73
CA ILE A 264 21.39 -6.83 -7.01
C ILE A 264 20.59 -5.95 -7.97
N MET A 265 21.28 -5.12 -8.75
CA MET A 265 20.61 -4.19 -9.68
C MET A 265 19.83 -4.93 -10.77
N ALA A 266 20.37 -6.01 -11.33
CA ALA A 266 19.64 -6.82 -12.30
C ALA A 266 18.35 -7.42 -11.72
N LEU A 267 18.35 -7.81 -10.45
CA LEU A 267 17.17 -8.31 -9.74
C LEU A 267 16.15 -7.20 -9.45
N ASP A 268 16.61 -6.04 -9.00
CA ASP A 268 15.75 -4.89 -8.67
C ASP A 268 15.02 -4.39 -9.93
N PHE A 269 15.72 -4.19 -11.03
CA PHE A 269 15.10 -3.79 -12.30
C PHE A 269 14.09 -4.81 -12.82
N THR A 270 14.37 -6.11 -12.68
CA THR A 270 13.43 -7.17 -13.07
C THR A 270 12.15 -7.11 -12.22
N PHE A 271 12.27 -6.82 -10.94
CA PHE A 271 11.14 -6.71 -10.04
C PHE A 271 10.32 -5.45 -10.25
N GLU A 272 10.98 -4.31 -10.44
CA GLU A 272 10.31 -3.05 -10.81
C GLU A 272 9.51 -3.22 -12.10
N ARG A 273 10.13 -3.85 -13.12
CA ARG A 273 9.45 -4.15 -14.37
C ARG A 273 8.22 -5.06 -14.16
N GLN A 274 8.33 -6.06 -13.31
CA GLN A 274 7.21 -6.96 -12.97
C GLN A 274 6.08 -6.21 -12.27
N ILE A 275 6.41 -5.31 -11.33
CA ILE A 275 5.42 -4.45 -10.65
C ILE A 275 4.73 -3.53 -11.66
N GLU A 276 5.48 -2.91 -12.56
CA GLU A 276 4.96 -2.01 -13.59
C GLU A 276 3.98 -2.73 -14.53
N LEU A 277 4.35 -3.91 -15.01
CA LEU A 277 3.48 -4.73 -15.85
C LEU A 277 2.20 -5.13 -15.13
N THR A 278 2.32 -5.58 -13.89
CA THR A 278 1.15 -5.93 -13.06
C THR A 278 0.24 -4.71 -12.82
N ARG A 279 0.82 -3.52 -12.59
CA ARG A 279 0.07 -2.28 -12.43
C ARG A 279 -0.68 -1.90 -13.72
N MET A 280 -0.04 -2.05 -14.88
CA MET A 280 -0.67 -1.80 -16.17
C MET A 280 -1.85 -2.76 -16.44
N GLU A 281 -1.68 -4.05 -16.12
CA GLU A 281 -2.74 -5.05 -16.23
C GLU A 281 -3.95 -4.68 -15.36
N TYR A 282 -3.73 -4.37 -14.07
CA TYR A 282 -4.82 -3.95 -13.17
C TYR A 282 -5.51 -2.66 -13.62
N TYR A 283 -4.76 -1.71 -14.19
CA TYR A 283 -5.35 -0.48 -14.72
C TYR A 283 -6.25 -0.77 -15.93
N GLN A 284 -5.80 -1.62 -16.85
CA GLN A 284 -6.57 -2.00 -18.04
C GLN A 284 -7.84 -2.79 -17.64
N ASP A 285 -7.72 -3.74 -16.73
CA ASP A 285 -8.85 -4.53 -16.22
C ASP A 285 -9.88 -3.63 -15.52
N GLY A 286 -9.42 -2.72 -14.66
CA GLY A 286 -10.30 -1.79 -13.95
C GLY A 286 -10.99 -0.80 -14.91
N PHE A 287 -10.32 -0.35 -15.96
CA PHE A 287 -10.91 0.50 -16.98
C PHE A 287 -12.00 -0.24 -17.77
N ALA A 288 -11.70 -1.45 -18.25
CA ALA A 288 -12.65 -2.29 -18.99
C ALA A 288 -13.88 -2.65 -18.14
N GLU A 289 -13.67 -2.98 -16.85
CA GLU A 289 -14.78 -3.26 -15.93
C GLU A 289 -15.63 -2.01 -15.67
N GLY A 290 -15.00 -0.85 -15.49
CA GLY A 290 -15.69 0.42 -15.29
C GLY A 290 -16.52 0.82 -16.53
N GLU A 291 -16.00 0.62 -17.74
CA GLU A 291 -16.71 0.88 -18.99
C GLU A 291 -17.93 -0.04 -19.13
N ALA A 292 -17.75 -1.35 -18.90
CA ALA A 292 -18.85 -2.31 -18.98
C ALA A 292 -19.95 -2.04 -17.93
N GLN A 293 -19.58 -1.67 -16.71
CA GLN A 293 -20.54 -1.28 -15.67
C GLN A 293 -21.27 0.03 -16.03
N GLY A 294 -20.55 1.00 -16.57
CA GLY A 294 -21.10 2.27 -17.03
C GLY A 294 -22.11 2.09 -18.18
N GLU A 295 -21.78 1.26 -19.17
CA GLU A 295 -22.67 0.92 -20.28
C GLU A 295 -23.94 0.19 -19.78
N ALA A 296 -23.77 -0.82 -18.94
CA ALA A 296 -24.89 -1.58 -18.37
C ALA A 296 -25.84 -0.68 -17.56
N ARG A 297 -25.28 0.24 -16.75
CA ARG A 297 -26.06 1.22 -15.98
C ARG A 297 -26.77 2.20 -16.89
N GLY A 298 -26.04 2.78 -17.85
CA GLY A 298 -26.64 3.72 -18.82
C GLY A 298 -27.80 3.13 -19.61
N LYS A 299 -27.70 1.85 -20.01
CA LYS A 299 -28.77 1.12 -20.69
C LYS A 299 -30.00 0.93 -19.79
N LYS A 300 -29.81 0.53 -18.53
CA LYS A 300 -30.92 0.40 -17.56
C LYS A 300 -31.61 1.74 -17.29
N ASP A 301 -30.82 2.77 -17.06
CA ASP A 301 -31.35 4.12 -16.79
C ASP A 301 -32.14 4.65 -18.00
N GLY A 302 -31.65 4.41 -19.21
CA GLY A 302 -32.34 4.78 -20.45
C GLY A 302 -33.66 4.04 -20.64
N GLN A 303 -33.69 2.74 -20.37
CA GLN A 303 -34.93 1.94 -20.40
C GLN A 303 -35.95 2.43 -19.37
N LEU A 304 -35.53 2.67 -18.14
CA LEU A 304 -36.40 3.18 -17.07
C LEU A 304 -36.97 4.57 -17.41
N ARG A 305 -36.16 5.48 -17.93
CA ARG A 305 -36.61 6.81 -18.38
C ARG A 305 -37.65 6.71 -19.48
N THR A 306 -37.45 5.82 -20.44
CA THR A 306 -38.42 5.59 -21.53
C THR A 306 -39.73 5.06 -20.96
N LEU A 307 -39.67 4.11 -20.05
CA LEU A 307 -40.87 3.52 -19.42
C LEU A 307 -41.63 4.54 -18.57
N ILE A 308 -40.93 5.38 -17.80
CA ILE A 308 -41.53 6.49 -17.04
C ILE A 308 -42.25 7.46 -17.97
N SER A 309 -41.61 7.89 -19.06
CA SER A 309 -42.21 8.83 -20.01
C SER A 309 -43.48 8.27 -20.65
N LEU A 310 -43.46 7.00 -21.05
CA LEU A 310 -44.64 6.32 -21.60
C LEU A 310 -45.77 6.17 -20.59
N THR A 311 -45.45 5.80 -19.37
CA THR A 311 -46.38 5.62 -18.24
C THR A 311 -47.06 6.96 -17.89
N VAL A 312 -46.28 8.03 -17.71
CA VAL A 312 -46.77 9.37 -17.39
C VAL A 312 -47.75 9.90 -18.48
N ARG A 313 -47.42 9.68 -19.76
CA ARG A 313 -48.33 10.09 -20.88
C ARG A 313 -49.71 9.40 -20.80
N LYS A 314 -49.74 8.14 -20.31
CA LYS A 314 -50.98 7.37 -20.16
C LYS A 314 -51.74 7.75 -18.88
N LEU A 315 -51.03 8.01 -17.77
CA LEU A 315 -51.59 8.54 -16.55
C LEU A 315 -52.33 9.88 -16.79
N ARG A 316 -51.72 10.80 -17.57
CA ARG A 316 -52.33 12.07 -17.96
C ARG A 316 -53.62 11.89 -18.76
N LYS A 317 -53.84 10.72 -19.35
CA LYS A 317 -55.09 10.35 -20.06
C LYS A 317 -56.08 9.63 -19.15
N GLY A 318 -55.80 9.52 -17.85
CA GLY A 318 -56.70 8.90 -16.86
C GLY A 318 -56.75 7.38 -16.95
N LYS A 319 -55.73 6.72 -17.53
CA LYS A 319 -55.69 5.25 -17.64
C LYS A 319 -55.27 4.61 -16.30
N SER A 320 -55.91 3.48 -15.99
CA SER A 320 -55.53 2.69 -14.82
C SER A 320 -54.20 1.95 -14.99
N VAL A 321 -53.55 1.57 -13.91
CA VAL A 321 -52.25 0.80 -13.90
C VAL A 321 -52.37 -0.45 -14.77
N VAL A 322 -53.46 -1.19 -14.69
CA VAL A 322 -53.72 -2.40 -15.51
C VAL A 322 -53.77 -2.08 -16.99
N GLN A 323 -54.50 -1.00 -17.37
CA GLN A 323 -54.57 -0.60 -18.77
C GLN A 323 -53.23 -0.11 -19.30
N ILE A 324 -52.44 0.56 -18.47
CA ILE A 324 -51.09 1.04 -18.84
C ILE A 324 -50.14 -0.14 -19.05
N ALA A 325 -50.16 -1.13 -18.15
CA ALA A 325 -49.37 -2.33 -18.27
C ALA A 325 -49.68 -3.12 -19.55
N ASP A 326 -50.97 -3.34 -19.83
CA ASP A 326 -51.43 -4.02 -21.04
C ASP A 326 -50.99 -3.28 -22.33
N GLU A 327 -51.16 -1.96 -22.37
CA GLU A 327 -50.79 -1.17 -23.55
C GLU A 327 -49.28 -0.97 -23.77
N LEU A 328 -48.48 -1.18 -22.73
CA LEU A 328 -47.02 -1.12 -22.84
C LEU A 328 -46.39 -2.53 -22.95
N GLU A 329 -47.23 -3.56 -22.94
CA GLU A 329 -46.79 -4.98 -22.96
C GLU A 329 -45.83 -5.28 -21.82
N GLU A 330 -46.06 -4.66 -20.62
CA GLU A 330 -45.22 -4.78 -19.44
C GLU A 330 -46.02 -5.39 -18.28
N ASP A 331 -45.32 -6.00 -17.31
CA ASP A 331 -45.98 -6.52 -16.11
C ASP A 331 -46.53 -5.40 -15.22
N THR A 332 -47.71 -5.61 -14.66
CA THR A 332 -48.31 -4.71 -13.70
C THR A 332 -47.39 -4.42 -12.50
N ALA A 333 -46.57 -5.39 -12.10
CA ALA A 333 -45.57 -5.25 -11.04
C ALA A 333 -44.47 -4.24 -11.42
N THR A 334 -44.15 -4.08 -12.69
CA THR A 334 -43.18 -3.11 -13.20
C THR A 334 -43.77 -1.71 -13.28
N ILE A 335 -45.06 -1.59 -13.70
CA ILE A 335 -45.74 -0.31 -13.93
C ILE A 335 -46.27 0.32 -12.62
N ALA A 336 -46.72 -0.49 -11.66
CA ALA A 336 -47.34 -0.01 -10.43
C ALA A 336 -46.44 0.92 -9.58
N PRO A 337 -45.13 0.60 -9.36
CA PRO A 337 -44.23 1.51 -8.66
C PRO A 337 -44.06 2.87 -9.38
N ILE A 338 -43.96 2.84 -10.72
CA ILE A 338 -43.82 4.06 -11.53
C ILE A 338 -45.07 4.93 -11.39
N CYS A 339 -46.27 4.35 -11.49
CA CYS A 339 -47.53 5.07 -11.32
C CYS A 339 -47.61 5.66 -9.93
N LYS A 340 -47.32 4.88 -8.89
CA LYS A 340 -47.34 5.32 -7.50
C LYS A 340 -46.45 6.54 -7.26
N VAL A 341 -45.22 6.50 -7.71
CA VAL A 341 -44.29 7.62 -7.56
C VAL A 341 -44.69 8.80 -8.44
N ALA A 342 -45.18 8.54 -9.66
CA ALA A 342 -45.64 9.62 -10.54
C ALA A 342 -46.84 10.39 -10.00
N GLU A 343 -47.80 9.71 -9.32
CA GLU A 343 -48.97 10.33 -8.67
C GLU A 343 -48.59 11.33 -7.59
N GLU A 344 -47.45 11.15 -6.92
CA GLU A 344 -46.97 12.11 -5.92
C GLU A 344 -46.54 13.45 -6.55
N PHE A 345 -46.29 13.46 -7.83
CA PHE A 345 -45.92 14.64 -8.59
C PHE A 345 -47.03 15.13 -9.55
N ALA A 346 -48.28 14.72 -9.28
CA ALA A 346 -49.45 15.22 -9.98
C ALA A 346 -49.77 16.70 -9.61
N PRO A 347 -50.32 17.50 -10.49
CA PRO A 347 -50.74 17.21 -11.88
C PRO A 347 -49.61 17.32 -12.92
N GLU A 348 -48.43 17.85 -12.61
CA GLU A 348 -47.31 18.11 -13.52
C GLU A 348 -46.65 16.83 -14.00
N TYR A 349 -46.59 15.78 -13.13
CA TYR A 349 -45.96 14.52 -13.44
C TYR A 349 -44.50 14.69 -13.96
N ASP A 350 -43.64 15.34 -13.18
CA ASP A 350 -42.24 15.61 -13.54
C ASP A 350 -41.44 14.32 -13.68
N GLU A 351 -41.14 13.93 -14.91
CA GLU A 351 -40.47 12.65 -15.24
C GLU A 351 -39.10 12.53 -14.61
N GLU A 352 -38.34 13.64 -14.46
CA GLU A 352 -37.02 13.62 -13.84
C GLU A 352 -37.08 13.41 -12.32
N LYS A 353 -38.07 14.00 -11.64
CA LYS A 353 -38.31 13.77 -10.20
C LYS A 353 -38.76 12.34 -9.94
N VAL A 354 -39.64 11.80 -10.80
CA VAL A 354 -40.07 10.39 -10.74
C VAL A 354 -38.84 9.45 -10.88
N PHE A 355 -37.99 9.70 -11.86
CA PHE A 355 -36.79 8.91 -12.11
C PHE A 355 -35.84 8.92 -10.91
N ARG A 356 -35.51 10.10 -10.37
CA ARG A 356 -34.62 10.23 -9.20
C ARG A 356 -35.18 9.54 -7.97
N LYS A 357 -36.48 9.62 -7.73
CA LYS A 357 -37.11 8.98 -6.59
C LYS A 357 -37.07 7.45 -6.70
N LEU A 358 -37.38 6.89 -7.87
CA LEU A 358 -37.31 5.46 -8.10
C LEU A 358 -35.91 4.90 -7.88
N ILE A 359 -34.86 5.59 -8.38
CA ILE A 359 -33.47 5.14 -8.15
C ILE A 359 -33.08 5.23 -6.67
N SER A 360 -33.58 6.24 -5.92
CA SER A 360 -33.27 6.37 -4.50
C SER A 360 -33.96 5.34 -3.61
N GLU A 361 -35.02 4.71 -4.07
CA GLU A 361 -35.76 3.65 -3.35
C GLU A 361 -35.21 2.24 -3.66
N GLU A 362 -34.41 2.06 -4.72
CA GLU A 362 -33.71 0.81 -5.06
C GLU A 362 -32.36 0.62 -4.30
N VAL A 363 -31.86 1.63 -3.57
CA VAL A 363 -30.64 1.58 -2.77
C VAL A 363 -31.02 1.30 -1.30
#